data_b6f44fb93864385ef8f8c05ef4d3c37a
#
_entry.id   b6f44fb93864385ef8f8c05ef4d3c37a
#
_cell.length_a   1.000
_cell.length_b   1.000
_cell.length_c   1.000
_cell.angle_alpha   90.00
_cell.angle_beta   90.00
_cell.angle_gamma   90.00
#
_symmetry.space_group_name_H-M   'P 1'
#
loop_
_entity.id
_entity.type
_entity.pdbx_description
1 polymer ?
#
loop_
_entity_poly.entity_id
_entity_poly.type
_entity_poly.pdbx_seq_one_letter_code
_entity_poly.pdbx_strand_id
1 'polypeptide(L)'
;MQCYALQTVLQRMGHEVVVLNRRGPKERLSLWLFLLRCVSVIKCIIRRYLLGQKQWAIIKPWAFNYTPFLQNNYQRPLPTYLVPFAQKHICLTKPLHGKEAFLQYVSTHPCDAFVVGSDQVWRGAYNADVTESFCSFLPDTDPRRRIVYAASFGTEYVDISPEKLPECRRLAQFFSAVSVREQSAIRLAKEALGIEPQWVLDPTMLLTADDYRSLWQHEESQWEGITTYVLDASEEKSQIQHDVSQALSLPVNALMLPPINQDGKPVDMIPVEGWLKAFAQASFVITDSFHGCVFSIIHRKPFIAIANRERGIDRFTSLLGHFGLMDRLIFSLEEYQQKRSSLLTPIDYVPIVQKHEEARTASLTFLREALAER
;
A
#
# COMPACT_ATOMS: atom_id res chain seq x y z
N MET A 1 -2.55 6.37 -2.45
CA MET A 1 -1.76 7.57 -2.04
C MET A 1 -0.37 7.61 -2.69
N GLN A 2 0.42 6.52 -2.69
CA GLN A 2 1.79 6.50 -3.26
C GLN A 2 1.83 6.97 -4.73
N CYS A 3 0.91 6.46 -5.56
CA CYS A 3 0.80 6.85 -6.96
C CYS A 3 0.50 8.36 -7.12
N TYR A 4 -0.44 8.89 -6.32
CA TYR A 4 -0.74 10.32 -6.27
C TYR A 4 0.48 11.14 -5.87
N ALA A 5 1.17 10.72 -4.80
CA ALA A 5 2.33 11.45 -4.30
C ALA A 5 3.48 11.49 -5.32
N LEU A 6 3.82 10.33 -5.92
CA LEU A 6 4.88 10.26 -6.91
C LEU A 6 4.53 11.08 -8.16
N GLN A 7 3.30 10.95 -8.69
CA GLN A 7 2.81 11.77 -9.80
C GLN A 7 2.94 13.26 -9.48
N THR A 8 2.47 13.70 -8.31
CA THR A 8 2.49 15.11 -7.90
C THR A 8 3.93 15.64 -7.84
N VAL A 9 4.85 14.84 -7.29
CA VAL A 9 6.28 15.22 -7.21
C VAL A 9 6.89 15.36 -8.60
N LEU A 10 6.65 14.39 -9.47
CA LEU A 10 7.17 14.43 -10.85
C LEU A 10 6.60 15.60 -11.64
N GLN A 11 5.31 15.90 -11.50
CA GLN A 11 4.68 17.07 -12.12
C GLN A 11 5.28 18.38 -11.59
N ARG A 12 5.58 18.50 -10.30
CA ARG A 12 6.29 19.64 -9.70
C ARG A 12 7.72 19.80 -10.18
N MET A 13 8.34 18.72 -10.65
CA MET A 13 9.65 18.75 -11.32
C MET A 13 9.56 19.15 -12.80
N GLY A 14 8.36 19.40 -13.33
CA GLY A 14 8.12 19.85 -14.71
C GLY A 14 7.85 18.72 -15.71
N HIS A 15 7.65 17.48 -15.24
CA HIS A 15 7.36 16.35 -16.13
C HIS A 15 5.86 16.19 -16.39
N GLU A 16 5.51 15.84 -17.63
CA GLU A 16 4.19 15.30 -17.93
C GLU A 16 4.12 13.85 -17.50
N VAL A 17 3.15 13.50 -16.63
CA VAL A 17 3.06 12.19 -15.99
C VAL A 17 1.76 11.50 -16.35
N VAL A 18 1.88 10.28 -16.86
CA VAL A 18 0.74 9.39 -17.13
C VAL A 18 0.94 8.09 -16.36
N VAL A 19 -0.06 7.69 -15.61
CA VAL A 19 -0.03 6.45 -14.83
C VAL A 19 -0.66 5.33 -15.64
N LEU A 20 0.11 4.28 -15.92
CA LEU A 20 -0.37 3.12 -16.66
C LEU A 20 -1.31 2.29 -15.78
N ASN A 21 -2.59 2.27 -16.13
CA ASN A 21 -3.62 1.50 -15.42
C ASN A 21 -3.54 0.03 -15.82
N ARG A 22 -2.52 -0.64 -15.28
CA ARG A 22 -2.27 -2.06 -15.53
C ARG A 22 -3.39 -2.93 -14.96
N ARG A 23 -3.90 -3.85 -15.75
CA ARG A 23 -4.90 -4.84 -15.35
C ARG A 23 -4.44 -6.22 -15.80
N GLY A 24 -4.74 -7.23 -15.00
CA GLY A 24 -4.53 -8.62 -15.41
C GLY A 24 -5.26 -8.94 -16.73
N PRO A 25 -4.90 -10.04 -17.39
CA PRO A 25 -5.60 -10.49 -18.58
C PRO A 25 -7.09 -10.64 -18.28
N LYS A 26 -7.91 -10.41 -19.31
CA LYS A 26 -9.35 -10.65 -19.21
C LYS A 26 -9.56 -12.17 -19.17
N GLU A 27 -9.88 -12.71 -18.01
CA GLU A 27 -10.09 -14.13 -17.82
C GLU A 27 -11.56 -14.49 -17.75
N ARG A 28 -11.91 -15.60 -18.39
CA ARG A 28 -13.19 -16.28 -18.14
C ARG A 28 -12.98 -17.22 -16.96
N LEU A 29 -13.72 -17.04 -15.88
CA LEU A 29 -13.68 -17.97 -14.77
C LEU A 29 -14.15 -19.35 -15.22
N SER A 30 -13.36 -20.39 -14.91
CA SER A 30 -13.67 -21.75 -15.33
C SER A 30 -14.95 -22.30 -14.67
N LEU A 31 -15.63 -23.23 -15.35
CA LEU A 31 -16.79 -23.93 -14.81
C LEU A 31 -16.45 -24.61 -13.47
N TRP A 32 -15.23 -25.08 -13.30
CA TRP A 32 -14.73 -25.66 -12.05
C TRP A 32 -14.77 -24.68 -10.89
N LEU A 33 -14.30 -23.45 -11.09
CA LEU A 33 -14.36 -22.39 -10.07
C LEU A 33 -15.80 -22.00 -9.74
N PHE A 34 -16.70 -22.04 -10.73
CA PHE A 34 -18.14 -21.86 -10.50
C PHE A 34 -18.70 -22.95 -9.57
N LEU A 35 -18.42 -24.22 -9.84
CA LEU A 35 -18.86 -25.35 -9.02
C LEU A 35 -18.31 -25.27 -7.60
N LEU A 36 -17.01 -24.96 -7.43
CA LEU A 36 -16.39 -24.74 -6.10
C LEU A 36 -17.09 -23.61 -5.34
N ARG A 37 -17.48 -22.56 -6.03
CA ARG A 37 -18.24 -21.45 -5.43
C ARG A 37 -19.61 -21.89 -4.97
N CYS A 38 -20.35 -22.62 -5.80
CA CYS A 38 -21.67 -23.18 -5.43
C CYS A 38 -21.56 -24.08 -4.18
N VAL A 39 -20.56 -24.96 -4.13
CA VAL A 39 -20.30 -25.83 -2.97
C VAL A 39 -19.98 -25.00 -1.72
N SER A 40 -19.18 -23.94 -1.86
CA SER A 40 -18.86 -23.05 -0.73
C SER A 40 -20.11 -22.32 -0.19
N VAL A 41 -20.99 -21.83 -1.06
CA VAL A 41 -22.25 -21.19 -0.67
C VAL A 41 -23.16 -22.19 0.04
N ILE A 42 -23.31 -23.40 -0.49
CA ILE A 42 -24.10 -24.47 0.13
C ILE A 42 -23.56 -24.82 1.53
N LYS A 43 -22.23 -24.97 1.68
CA LYS A 43 -21.61 -25.20 2.99
C LYS A 43 -21.89 -24.05 3.98
N CYS A 44 -21.87 -22.81 3.52
CA CYS A 44 -22.20 -21.66 4.36
C CYS A 44 -23.68 -21.67 4.79
N ILE A 45 -24.60 -22.01 3.88
CA ILE A 45 -26.04 -22.15 4.19
C ILE A 45 -26.25 -23.24 5.24
N ILE A 46 -25.70 -24.43 5.05
CA ILE A 46 -25.78 -25.53 5.99
C ILE A 46 -25.25 -25.12 7.38
N ARG A 47 -24.07 -24.53 7.46
CA ARG A 47 -23.49 -24.06 8.73
C ARG A 47 -24.38 -23.04 9.42
N ARG A 48 -24.94 -22.08 8.68
CA ARG A 48 -25.75 -20.99 9.23
C ARG A 48 -27.12 -21.47 9.73
N TYR A 49 -27.82 -22.28 8.94
CA TYR A 49 -29.22 -22.62 9.20
C TYR A 49 -29.40 -23.98 9.87
N LEU A 50 -28.56 -24.97 9.56
CA LEU A 50 -28.68 -26.31 10.15
C LEU A 50 -27.79 -26.51 11.39
N LEU A 51 -26.61 -25.89 11.42
CA LEU A 51 -25.65 -26.06 12.54
C LEU A 51 -25.61 -24.86 13.49
N GLY A 52 -26.41 -23.84 13.27
CA GLY A 52 -26.49 -22.64 14.14
C GLY A 52 -25.21 -21.80 14.23
N GLN A 53 -24.19 -22.08 13.41
CA GLN A 53 -22.88 -21.44 13.46
C GLN A 53 -22.89 -20.08 12.74
N LYS A 54 -23.69 -19.11 13.23
CA LYS A 54 -23.87 -17.80 12.60
C LYS A 54 -22.57 -17.01 12.44
N GLN A 55 -21.64 -17.13 13.38
CA GLN A 55 -20.36 -16.39 13.36
C GLN A 55 -19.39 -16.86 12.25
N TRP A 56 -19.49 -18.12 11.80
CA TRP A 56 -18.61 -18.73 10.80
C TRP A 56 -19.21 -18.81 9.40
N ALA A 57 -20.49 -18.41 9.26
CA ALA A 57 -21.25 -18.56 8.02
C ALA A 57 -21.60 -17.21 7.39
N ILE A 58 -20.63 -16.31 7.30
CA ILE A 58 -20.80 -15.05 6.57
C ILE A 58 -20.74 -15.36 5.07
N ILE A 59 -21.92 -15.33 4.41
CA ILE A 59 -21.99 -15.43 2.95
C ILE A 59 -21.59 -14.07 2.40
N LYS A 60 -20.36 -13.96 1.93
CA LYS A 60 -19.86 -12.70 1.35
C LYS A 60 -20.71 -12.29 0.14
N PRO A 61 -21.03 -11.01 -0.07
CA PRO A 61 -21.83 -10.52 -1.19
C PRO A 61 -21.36 -11.01 -2.56
N TRP A 62 -20.04 -11.19 -2.73
CA TRP A 62 -19.46 -11.73 -3.96
C TRP A 62 -19.89 -13.17 -4.27
N ALA A 63 -20.35 -13.94 -3.28
CA ALA A 63 -20.81 -15.32 -3.50
C ALA A 63 -22.02 -15.39 -4.44
N PHE A 64 -22.85 -14.35 -4.49
CA PHE A 64 -24.02 -14.23 -5.37
C PHE A 64 -23.72 -13.48 -6.68
N ASN A 65 -22.51 -12.99 -6.86
CA ASN A 65 -22.13 -12.34 -8.11
C ASN A 65 -21.72 -13.38 -9.16
N TYR A 66 -22.62 -13.72 -10.04
CA TYR A 66 -22.41 -14.67 -11.15
C TYR A 66 -21.91 -13.99 -12.44
N THR A 67 -21.82 -12.68 -12.47
CA THR A 67 -21.32 -11.89 -13.62
C THR A 67 -20.00 -12.42 -14.17
N PRO A 68 -19.00 -12.82 -13.33
CA PRO A 68 -17.72 -13.35 -13.81
C PRO A 68 -17.85 -14.62 -14.68
N PHE A 69 -18.93 -15.37 -14.53
CA PHE A 69 -19.17 -16.61 -15.28
C PHE A 69 -20.01 -16.38 -16.53
N LEU A 70 -20.80 -15.30 -16.54
CA LEU A 70 -21.67 -14.95 -17.65
C LEU A 70 -20.99 -14.05 -18.69
N GLN A 71 -20.00 -13.27 -18.26
CA GLN A 71 -19.27 -12.36 -19.13
C GLN A 71 -17.90 -12.93 -19.52
N ASN A 72 -17.61 -13.01 -20.80
CA ASN A 72 -16.34 -13.50 -21.32
C ASN A 72 -15.13 -12.61 -20.96
N ASN A 73 -15.35 -11.45 -20.37
CA ASN A 73 -14.33 -10.42 -20.12
C ASN A 73 -14.49 -9.81 -18.71
N TYR A 74 -14.85 -10.63 -17.71
CA TYR A 74 -15.00 -10.12 -16.36
C TYR A 74 -13.68 -9.62 -15.79
N GLN A 75 -13.74 -8.47 -15.16
CA GLN A 75 -12.64 -7.88 -14.42
C GLN A 75 -13.08 -7.57 -13.01
N ARG A 76 -12.22 -7.90 -12.05
CA ARG A 76 -12.46 -7.50 -10.67
C ARG A 76 -12.46 -5.97 -10.61
N PRO A 77 -13.59 -5.32 -10.26
CA PRO A 77 -13.62 -3.87 -10.14
C PRO A 77 -12.65 -3.41 -9.04
N LEU A 78 -12.13 -2.20 -9.18
CA LEU A 78 -11.49 -1.54 -8.05
C LEU A 78 -12.52 -1.38 -6.94
N PRO A 79 -12.09 -1.38 -5.65
CA PRO A 79 -12.98 -1.01 -4.57
C PRO A 79 -13.66 0.31 -4.86
N THR A 80 -14.99 0.34 -4.74
CA THR A 80 -15.81 1.49 -5.17
C THR A 80 -15.40 2.80 -4.51
N TYR A 81 -14.93 2.76 -3.26
CA TYR A 81 -14.47 3.93 -2.51
C TYR A 81 -13.12 4.51 -3.00
N LEU A 82 -12.33 3.76 -3.77
CA LEU A 82 -11.07 4.25 -4.35
C LEU A 82 -11.24 4.87 -5.73
N VAL A 83 -12.32 4.51 -6.45
CA VAL A 83 -12.53 4.93 -7.84
C VAL A 83 -12.69 6.44 -7.97
N PRO A 84 -13.51 7.13 -7.16
CA PRO A 84 -13.67 8.58 -7.28
C PRO A 84 -12.35 9.32 -7.09
N PHE A 85 -11.57 8.93 -6.07
CA PHE A 85 -10.25 9.53 -5.82
C PHE A 85 -9.30 9.31 -7.00
N ALA A 86 -9.22 8.07 -7.50
CA ALA A 86 -8.34 7.74 -8.62
C ALA A 86 -8.71 8.52 -9.90
N GLN A 87 -10.00 8.63 -10.20
CA GLN A 87 -10.49 9.38 -11.38
C GLN A 87 -10.25 10.88 -11.27
N LYS A 88 -10.36 11.43 -10.06
CA LYS A 88 -10.21 12.88 -9.83
C LYS A 88 -8.74 13.32 -9.75
N HIS A 89 -7.87 12.50 -9.18
CA HIS A 89 -6.54 12.93 -8.76
C HIS A 89 -5.38 12.21 -9.44
N ILE A 90 -5.63 11.14 -10.22
CA ILE A 90 -4.55 10.38 -10.87
C ILE A 90 -4.75 10.40 -12.39
N CYS A 91 -3.70 10.77 -13.12
CA CYS A 91 -3.69 10.77 -14.58
C CYS A 91 -3.59 9.35 -15.14
N LEU A 92 -4.67 8.57 -14.97
CA LEU A 92 -4.74 7.18 -15.38
C LEU A 92 -5.00 7.02 -16.87
N THR A 93 -4.29 6.08 -17.51
CA THR A 93 -4.71 5.57 -18.82
C THR A 93 -6.04 4.84 -18.73
N LYS A 94 -6.66 4.57 -19.88
CA LYS A 94 -7.66 3.49 -19.95
C LYS A 94 -7.03 2.18 -19.46
N PRO A 95 -7.83 1.22 -18.93
CA PRO A 95 -7.27 -0.06 -18.46
C PRO A 95 -6.49 -0.78 -19.56
N LEU A 96 -5.22 -1.09 -19.28
CA LEU A 96 -4.32 -1.83 -20.17
C LEU A 96 -4.26 -3.28 -19.73
N HIS A 97 -4.64 -4.20 -20.60
CA HIS A 97 -4.80 -5.61 -20.31
C HIS A 97 -3.71 -6.44 -20.95
N GLY A 98 -2.78 -6.97 -20.15
CA GLY A 98 -1.68 -7.82 -20.60
C GLY A 98 -0.56 -7.05 -21.30
N LYS A 99 0.51 -7.77 -21.63
CA LYS A 99 1.73 -7.21 -22.23
C LYS A 99 1.48 -6.52 -23.58
N GLU A 100 0.62 -7.09 -24.41
CA GLU A 100 0.31 -6.53 -25.74
C GLU A 100 -0.33 -5.15 -25.67
N ALA A 101 -1.28 -4.94 -24.74
CA ALA A 101 -1.91 -3.64 -24.55
C ALA A 101 -0.89 -2.58 -24.08
N PHE A 102 0.09 -2.97 -23.26
CA PHE A 102 1.20 -2.10 -22.88
C PHE A 102 2.04 -1.72 -24.09
N LEU A 103 2.47 -2.67 -24.91
CA LEU A 103 3.26 -2.43 -26.10
C LEU A 103 2.52 -1.52 -27.08
N GLN A 104 1.24 -1.78 -27.31
CA GLN A 104 0.41 -0.95 -28.19
C GLN A 104 0.30 0.48 -27.65
N TYR A 105 0.05 0.65 -26.35
CA TYR A 105 -0.02 1.98 -25.76
C TYR A 105 1.32 2.72 -25.91
N VAL A 106 2.41 2.07 -25.54
CA VAL A 106 3.77 2.63 -25.55
C VAL A 106 4.25 2.97 -26.95
N SER A 107 3.81 2.22 -27.98
CA SER A 107 4.16 2.52 -29.38
C SER A 107 3.43 3.73 -29.97
N THR A 108 2.26 4.07 -29.41
CA THR A 108 1.41 5.18 -29.88
C THR A 108 1.53 6.44 -29.01
N HIS A 109 2.10 6.33 -27.81
CA HIS A 109 2.26 7.43 -26.87
C HIS A 109 3.74 7.54 -26.46
N PRO A 110 4.49 8.46 -27.09
CA PRO A 110 5.90 8.64 -26.79
C PRO A 110 6.09 9.09 -25.34
N CYS A 111 7.15 8.60 -24.71
CA CYS A 111 7.60 9.02 -23.39
C CYS A 111 9.11 8.85 -23.29
N ASP A 112 9.76 9.59 -22.38
CA ASP A 112 11.21 9.58 -22.23
C ASP A 112 11.68 8.57 -21.18
N ALA A 113 10.80 8.23 -20.22
CA ALA A 113 11.12 7.36 -19.11
C ALA A 113 9.92 6.55 -18.61
N PHE A 114 10.19 5.39 -18.05
CA PHE A 114 9.27 4.58 -17.24
C PHE A 114 9.74 4.62 -15.79
N VAL A 115 8.84 4.97 -14.89
CA VAL A 115 9.09 4.94 -13.45
C VAL A 115 8.24 3.82 -12.85
N VAL A 116 8.91 2.80 -12.31
CA VAL A 116 8.28 1.67 -11.61
C VAL A 116 8.36 1.91 -10.11
N GLY A 117 7.30 1.68 -9.43
CA GLY A 117 7.21 1.81 -7.98
C GLY A 117 6.07 2.72 -7.57
N SER A 118 5.86 2.90 -6.34
CA SER A 118 6.51 2.23 -5.22
C SER A 118 5.72 0.98 -4.80
N ASP A 119 5.78 0.68 -3.53
CA ASP A 119 5.13 -0.48 -2.89
C ASP A 119 5.82 -1.82 -3.23
N GLN A 120 5.17 -2.92 -2.88
CA GLN A 120 5.70 -4.28 -2.98
C GLN A 120 5.70 -4.79 -4.43
N VAL A 121 6.23 -3.97 -5.35
CA VAL A 121 6.26 -4.29 -6.79
C VAL A 121 7.16 -5.49 -7.12
N TRP A 122 8.10 -5.82 -6.22
CA TRP A 122 9.00 -6.97 -6.35
C TRP A 122 8.58 -8.18 -5.50
N ARG A 123 7.40 -8.13 -4.88
CA ARG A 123 6.84 -9.27 -4.15
C ARG A 123 6.11 -10.22 -5.12
N GLY A 124 6.65 -11.42 -5.29
CA GLY A 124 6.14 -12.43 -6.23
C GLY A 124 4.70 -12.84 -5.93
N ALA A 125 4.37 -13.05 -4.65
CA ALA A 125 3.03 -13.43 -4.21
C ALA A 125 1.94 -12.38 -4.56
N TYR A 126 2.30 -11.11 -4.76
CA TYR A 126 1.35 -10.04 -5.06
C TYR A 126 1.24 -9.72 -6.55
N ASN A 127 2.15 -10.24 -7.36
CA ASN A 127 2.22 -9.95 -8.78
C ASN A 127 2.04 -11.22 -9.60
N ALA A 128 0.99 -11.30 -10.39
CA ALA A 128 0.74 -12.44 -11.29
C ALA A 128 1.90 -12.65 -12.28
N ASP A 129 2.47 -11.54 -12.75
CA ASP A 129 3.72 -11.53 -13.48
C ASP A 129 4.65 -10.43 -12.96
N VAL A 130 5.55 -10.80 -12.05
CA VAL A 130 6.51 -9.89 -11.44
C VAL A 130 7.48 -9.28 -12.47
N THR A 131 7.71 -9.93 -13.61
CA THR A 131 8.64 -9.44 -14.66
C THR A 131 8.15 -8.13 -15.27
N GLU A 132 6.84 -7.86 -15.26
CA GLU A 132 6.29 -6.58 -15.71
C GLU A 132 6.75 -5.41 -14.85
N SER A 133 7.03 -5.64 -13.56
CA SER A 133 7.64 -4.64 -12.68
C SER A 133 9.13 -4.40 -12.97
N PHE A 134 9.70 -5.18 -13.87
CA PHE A 134 11.03 -5.00 -14.45
C PHE A 134 10.96 -4.51 -15.90
N CYS A 135 9.82 -3.97 -16.33
CA CYS A 135 9.56 -3.47 -17.68
C CYS A 135 9.75 -4.55 -18.76
N SER A 136 9.39 -5.83 -18.49
CA SER A 136 9.49 -6.94 -19.47
C SER A 136 8.66 -6.72 -20.75
N PHE A 137 7.75 -5.76 -20.74
CA PHE A 137 6.98 -5.35 -21.91
C PHE A 137 7.78 -4.49 -22.90
N LEU A 138 8.97 -4.03 -22.54
CA LEU A 138 9.88 -3.28 -23.42
C LEU A 138 10.95 -4.22 -24.01
N PRO A 139 11.31 -4.04 -25.29
CA PRO A 139 12.46 -4.74 -25.85
C PRO A 139 13.76 -4.28 -25.16
N ASP A 140 14.78 -5.14 -25.16
CA ASP A 140 16.07 -4.84 -24.55
C ASP A 140 16.76 -3.63 -25.17
N THR A 141 16.52 -3.41 -26.45
CA THR A 141 17.07 -2.29 -27.24
C THR A 141 16.30 -0.98 -27.07
N ASP A 142 15.26 -0.95 -26.23
CA ASP A 142 14.47 0.26 -26.01
C ASP A 142 15.35 1.34 -25.35
N PRO A 143 15.49 2.53 -25.96
CA PRO A 143 16.39 3.56 -25.46
C PRO A 143 15.83 4.36 -24.28
N ARG A 144 14.54 4.19 -23.96
CA ARG A 144 13.88 4.95 -22.89
C ARG A 144 14.41 4.55 -21.52
N ARG A 145 14.51 5.52 -20.64
CA ARG A 145 14.99 5.28 -19.29
C ARG A 145 14.01 4.42 -18.51
N ARG A 146 14.53 3.47 -17.77
CA ARG A 146 13.79 2.61 -16.84
C ARG A 146 14.27 2.92 -15.45
N ILE A 147 13.41 3.48 -14.63
CA ILE A 147 13.73 3.97 -13.28
C ILE A 147 12.89 3.21 -12.28
N VAL A 148 13.48 2.82 -11.17
CA VAL A 148 12.76 2.23 -10.05
C VAL A 148 12.80 3.21 -8.88
N TYR A 149 11.62 3.60 -8.38
CA TYR A 149 11.51 4.48 -7.23
C TYR A 149 10.83 3.78 -6.05
N ALA A 150 11.57 3.68 -4.93
CA ALA A 150 11.07 3.17 -3.66
C ALA A 150 10.40 1.78 -3.77
N ALA A 151 10.97 0.88 -4.59
CA ALA A 151 10.49 -0.50 -4.68
C ALA A 151 10.66 -1.25 -3.37
N SER A 152 9.86 -2.29 -3.19
CA SER A 152 9.88 -3.12 -1.98
C SER A 152 9.70 -4.59 -2.36
N PHE A 153 10.46 -5.47 -1.69
CA PHE A 153 10.20 -6.91 -1.69
C PHE A 153 9.05 -7.26 -0.73
N GLY A 154 8.79 -6.41 0.25
CA GLY A 154 7.74 -6.60 1.25
C GLY A 154 8.02 -7.68 2.28
N THR A 155 9.14 -8.37 2.17
CA THR A 155 9.60 -9.49 3.01
C THR A 155 11.11 -9.40 3.22
N GLU A 156 11.63 -10.11 4.23
CA GLU A 156 13.07 -10.22 4.52
C GLU A 156 13.81 -11.16 3.56
N TYR A 157 13.09 -11.77 2.64
CA TYR A 157 13.59 -12.69 1.62
C TYR A 157 12.95 -12.37 0.26
N VAL A 158 13.57 -12.89 -0.80
CA VAL A 158 13.05 -12.76 -2.17
C VAL A 158 12.03 -13.88 -2.42
N ASP A 159 10.76 -13.53 -2.61
CA ASP A 159 9.69 -14.48 -2.91
C ASP A 159 9.35 -14.56 -4.42
N ILE A 160 10.25 -14.07 -5.28
CA ILE A 160 10.17 -14.27 -6.73
C ILE A 160 10.45 -15.75 -7.01
N SER A 161 9.60 -16.39 -7.82
CA SER A 161 9.77 -17.80 -8.11
C SER A 161 11.12 -18.09 -8.80
N PRO A 162 11.74 -19.25 -8.54
CA PRO A 162 13.04 -19.63 -9.12
C PRO A 162 13.06 -19.57 -10.66
N GLU A 163 11.92 -19.82 -11.31
CA GLU A 163 11.80 -19.78 -12.77
C GLU A 163 11.85 -18.35 -13.32
N LYS A 164 11.33 -17.38 -12.56
CA LYS A 164 11.26 -15.97 -12.99
C LYS A 164 12.48 -15.15 -12.55
N LEU A 165 13.17 -15.58 -11.50
CA LEU A 165 14.28 -14.82 -10.91
C LEU A 165 15.42 -14.54 -11.91
N PRO A 166 15.87 -15.50 -12.76
CA PRO A 166 16.89 -15.23 -13.77
C PRO A 166 16.47 -14.12 -14.75
N GLU A 167 15.22 -14.12 -15.18
CA GLU A 167 14.67 -13.08 -16.05
C GLU A 167 14.59 -11.73 -15.36
N CYS A 168 14.12 -11.69 -14.11
CA CYS A 168 14.13 -10.46 -13.32
C CYS A 168 15.53 -9.89 -13.15
N ARG A 169 16.53 -10.76 -12.87
CA ARG A 169 17.95 -10.37 -12.77
C ARG A 169 18.47 -9.77 -14.07
N ARG A 170 18.15 -10.40 -15.21
CA ARG A 170 18.53 -9.89 -16.54
C ARG A 170 17.91 -8.53 -16.83
N LEU A 171 16.60 -8.40 -16.59
CA LEU A 171 15.86 -7.17 -16.83
C LEU A 171 16.29 -6.02 -15.89
N ALA A 172 16.70 -6.34 -14.67
CA ALA A 172 17.17 -5.36 -13.70
C ALA A 172 18.42 -4.60 -14.18
N GLN A 173 19.23 -5.19 -15.07
CA GLN A 173 20.43 -4.55 -15.64
C GLN A 173 20.08 -3.40 -16.60
N PHE A 174 18.84 -3.30 -17.07
CA PHE A 174 18.39 -2.21 -17.95
C PHE A 174 17.87 -0.99 -17.17
N PHE A 175 17.78 -1.06 -15.85
CA PHE A 175 17.42 0.13 -15.07
C PHE A 175 18.55 1.14 -15.05
N SER A 176 18.23 2.39 -15.38
CA SER A 176 19.17 3.51 -15.33
C SER A 176 19.37 4.05 -13.93
N ALA A 177 18.40 3.89 -13.04
CA ALA A 177 18.46 4.25 -11.64
C ALA A 177 17.50 3.38 -10.83
N VAL A 178 17.94 2.93 -9.66
CA VAL A 178 17.16 2.04 -8.79
C VAL A 178 17.18 2.53 -7.35
N SER A 179 16.00 2.62 -6.76
CA SER A 179 15.87 2.89 -5.33
C SER A 179 14.83 1.99 -4.65
N VAL A 180 15.04 1.78 -3.36
CA VAL A 180 14.21 0.94 -2.49
C VAL A 180 13.83 1.72 -1.22
N ARG A 181 12.72 1.34 -0.59
CA ARG A 181 12.23 2.05 0.60
C ARG A 181 12.57 1.36 1.94
N GLU A 182 13.03 0.12 1.94
CA GLU A 182 13.53 -0.56 3.14
C GLU A 182 15.01 -0.91 3.01
N GLN A 183 15.73 -0.86 4.13
CA GLN A 183 17.18 -1.10 4.18
C GLN A 183 17.55 -2.54 3.78
N SER A 184 16.73 -3.52 4.18
CA SER A 184 16.92 -4.93 3.81
C SER A 184 16.86 -5.17 2.31
N ALA A 185 16.08 -4.38 1.58
CA ALA A 185 15.95 -4.48 0.13
C ALA A 185 17.24 -4.15 -0.62
N ILE A 186 18.16 -3.37 -0.04
CA ILE A 186 19.49 -3.10 -0.62
C ILE A 186 20.24 -4.42 -0.76
N ARG A 187 20.35 -5.18 0.34
CA ARG A 187 21.03 -6.47 0.34
C ARG A 187 20.33 -7.48 -0.59
N LEU A 188 18.99 -7.58 -0.48
CA LEU A 188 18.22 -8.51 -1.32
C LEU A 188 18.37 -8.21 -2.81
N ALA A 189 18.36 -6.95 -3.22
CA ALA A 189 18.55 -6.56 -4.62
C ALA A 189 19.97 -6.86 -5.10
N LYS A 190 20.99 -6.64 -4.28
CA LYS A 190 22.37 -6.98 -4.61
C LYS A 190 22.56 -8.48 -4.80
N GLU A 191 22.07 -9.29 -3.86
CA GLU A 191 22.22 -10.75 -3.89
C GLU A 191 21.40 -11.40 -5.01
N ALA A 192 20.12 -11.03 -5.14
CA ALA A 192 19.18 -11.68 -6.05
C ALA A 192 19.20 -11.10 -7.47
N LEU A 193 19.30 -9.78 -7.60
CA LEU A 193 19.18 -9.09 -8.89
C LEU A 193 20.52 -8.58 -9.43
N GLY A 194 21.58 -8.52 -8.61
CA GLY A 194 22.91 -8.03 -9.02
C GLY A 194 22.94 -6.51 -9.26
N ILE A 195 22.10 -5.74 -8.56
CA ILE A 195 22.01 -4.28 -8.65
C ILE A 195 22.20 -3.66 -7.26
N GLU A 196 22.71 -2.42 -7.21
CA GLU A 196 22.91 -1.66 -5.97
C GLU A 196 21.93 -0.49 -5.91
N PRO A 197 20.76 -0.65 -5.25
CA PRO A 197 19.79 0.42 -5.14
C PRO A 197 20.16 1.42 -4.04
N GLN A 198 19.74 2.67 -4.22
CA GLN A 198 19.76 3.68 -3.17
C GLN A 198 18.52 3.54 -2.26
N TRP A 199 18.68 3.72 -0.95
CA TRP A 199 17.55 3.86 -0.05
C TRP A 199 16.91 5.25 -0.21
N VAL A 200 15.58 5.30 -0.30
CA VAL A 200 14.80 6.53 -0.40
C VAL A 200 13.52 6.42 0.43
N LEU A 201 12.89 7.56 0.71
CA LEU A 201 11.57 7.59 1.35
C LEU A 201 10.47 7.04 0.44
N ASP A 202 9.44 6.45 1.07
CA ASP A 202 8.18 6.17 0.38
C ASP A 202 7.65 7.46 -0.29
N PRO A 203 7.10 7.42 -1.51
CA PRO A 203 6.61 8.63 -2.21
C PRO A 203 5.67 9.49 -1.37
N THR A 204 4.88 8.88 -0.50
CA THR A 204 3.95 9.62 0.36
C THR A 204 4.68 10.56 1.33
N MET A 205 5.92 10.29 1.67
CA MET A 205 6.74 11.14 2.53
C MET A 205 7.48 12.27 1.76
N LEU A 206 7.38 12.30 0.44
CA LEU A 206 7.88 13.41 -0.37
C LEU A 206 6.96 14.63 -0.34
N LEU A 207 5.71 14.42 0.03
CA LEU A 207 4.70 15.47 0.23
C LEU A 207 4.59 15.81 1.72
N THR A 208 4.19 17.05 1.99
CA THR A 208 3.99 17.56 3.35
C THR A 208 2.55 17.36 3.82
N ALA A 209 2.28 17.57 5.12
CA ALA A 209 0.93 17.57 5.65
C ALA A 209 0.03 18.62 4.96
N ASP A 210 0.58 19.79 4.60
CA ASP A 210 -0.17 20.84 3.90
C ASP A 210 -0.50 20.46 2.46
N ASP A 211 0.38 19.70 1.78
CA ASP A 211 0.07 19.16 0.45
C ASP A 211 -1.16 18.23 0.50
N TYR A 212 -1.26 17.39 1.52
CA TYR A 212 -2.40 16.51 1.73
C TYR A 212 -3.67 17.24 2.17
N ARG A 213 -3.53 18.39 2.83
CA ARG A 213 -4.67 19.18 3.33
C ARG A 213 -5.63 19.57 2.20
N SER A 214 -5.11 19.92 1.04
CA SER A 214 -5.93 20.28 -0.13
C SER A 214 -6.88 19.16 -0.57
N LEU A 215 -6.58 17.89 -0.28
CA LEU A 215 -7.41 16.74 -0.63
C LEU A 215 -8.60 16.57 0.31
N TRP A 216 -8.45 16.86 1.60
CA TRP A 216 -9.43 16.53 2.62
C TRP A 216 -10.08 17.74 3.32
N GLN A 217 -9.64 18.98 3.03
CA GLN A 217 -10.16 20.17 3.74
C GLN A 217 -11.67 20.39 3.60
N HIS A 218 -12.28 19.83 2.54
CA HIS A 218 -13.73 19.92 2.29
C HIS A 218 -14.50 18.66 2.72
N GLU A 219 -13.83 17.71 3.34
CA GLU A 219 -14.46 16.52 3.91
C GLU A 219 -15.18 16.90 5.20
N GLU A 220 -16.45 16.53 5.34
CA GLU A 220 -17.31 16.99 6.45
C GLU A 220 -17.18 16.14 7.71
N SER A 221 -16.73 14.89 7.58
CA SER A 221 -16.60 13.98 8.73
C SER A 221 -15.67 14.51 9.81
N GLN A 222 -15.97 14.21 11.07
CA GLN A 222 -15.15 14.58 12.23
C GLN A 222 -14.40 13.35 12.74
N TRP A 223 -13.12 13.53 13.05
CA TRP A 223 -12.20 12.44 13.42
C TRP A 223 -11.40 12.74 14.69
N GLU A 224 -12.00 13.49 15.61
CA GLU A 224 -11.37 13.78 16.91
C GLU A 224 -11.24 12.49 17.74
N GLY A 225 -10.11 12.32 18.42
CA GLY A 225 -9.84 11.17 19.28
C GLY A 225 -8.75 10.24 18.74
N ILE A 226 -8.90 8.96 19.01
CA ILE A 226 -7.94 7.91 18.61
C ILE A 226 -8.33 7.38 17.24
N THR A 227 -7.47 7.58 16.25
CA THR A 227 -7.63 6.95 14.95
C THR A 227 -6.99 5.57 14.95
N THR A 228 -7.77 4.52 14.61
CA THR A 228 -7.23 3.17 14.48
C THR A 228 -7.24 2.72 13.02
N TYR A 229 -6.05 2.34 12.53
CA TYR A 229 -5.89 1.76 11.20
C TYR A 229 -5.23 0.39 11.32
N VAL A 230 -6.05 -0.59 11.69
CA VAL A 230 -5.66 -1.98 11.96
C VAL A 230 -6.21 -2.86 10.85
N LEU A 231 -5.30 -3.43 10.05
CA LEU A 231 -5.63 -4.22 8.87
C LEU A 231 -6.05 -5.66 9.24
N ASP A 232 -5.44 -6.21 10.28
CA ASP A 232 -5.68 -7.57 10.75
C ASP A 232 -6.11 -7.52 12.22
N ALA A 233 -7.43 -7.50 12.44
CA ALA A 233 -8.01 -7.42 13.78
C ALA A 233 -7.70 -8.68 14.61
N SER A 234 -7.36 -8.49 15.89
CA SER A 234 -7.22 -9.56 16.88
C SER A 234 -7.71 -9.09 18.25
N GLU A 235 -7.94 -10.05 19.15
CA GLU A 235 -8.35 -9.76 20.54
C GLU A 235 -7.32 -8.89 21.27
N GLU A 236 -6.03 -9.21 21.14
CA GLU A 236 -4.95 -8.42 21.74
C GLU A 236 -4.95 -6.96 21.27
N LYS A 237 -5.12 -6.75 19.97
CA LYS A 237 -5.19 -5.40 19.40
C LYS A 237 -6.41 -4.63 19.89
N SER A 238 -7.55 -5.33 20.06
CA SER A 238 -8.76 -4.74 20.63
C SER A 238 -8.59 -4.34 22.09
N GLN A 239 -7.89 -5.17 22.88
CA GLN A 239 -7.55 -4.86 24.27
C GLN A 239 -6.63 -3.62 24.35
N ILE A 240 -5.61 -3.53 23.51
CA ILE A 240 -4.72 -2.35 23.43
C ILE A 240 -5.54 -1.09 23.09
N GLN A 241 -6.41 -1.15 22.09
CA GLN A 241 -7.25 -0.01 21.70
C GLN A 241 -8.16 0.44 22.85
N HIS A 242 -8.76 -0.51 23.55
CA HIS A 242 -9.63 -0.23 24.69
C HIS A 242 -8.86 0.43 25.84
N ASP A 243 -7.69 -0.12 26.23
CA ASP A 243 -6.87 0.45 27.30
C ASP A 243 -6.36 1.85 26.96
N VAL A 244 -5.90 2.09 25.73
CA VAL A 244 -5.48 3.43 25.29
C VAL A 244 -6.64 4.42 25.33
N SER A 245 -7.84 3.99 24.90
CA SER A 245 -9.06 4.83 24.95
C SER A 245 -9.41 5.23 26.38
N GLN A 246 -9.37 4.30 27.30
CA GLN A 246 -9.60 4.57 28.72
C GLN A 246 -8.53 5.50 29.31
N ALA A 247 -7.26 5.21 29.03
CA ALA A 247 -6.14 5.98 29.58
C ALA A 247 -6.14 7.44 29.13
N LEU A 248 -6.48 7.68 27.86
CA LEU A 248 -6.51 9.01 27.27
C LEU A 248 -7.90 9.70 27.39
N SER A 249 -8.93 8.97 27.81
CA SER A 249 -10.33 9.43 27.83
C SER A 249 -10.79 9.96 26.46
N LEU A 250 -10.39 9.26 25.37
CA LEU A 250 -10.69 9.65 24.01
C LEU A 250 -11.51 8.56 23.28
N PRO A 251 -12.45 8.96 22.40
CA PRO A 251 -13.19 8.02 21.57
C PRO A 251 -12.28 7.35 20.53
N VAL A 252 -12.65 6.13 20.11
CA VAL A 252 -11.94 5.39 19.07
C VAL A 252 -12.67 5.49 17.74
N ASN A 253 -11.95 5.91 16.72
CA ASN A 253 -12.41 6.02 15.33
C ASN A 253 -11.70 4.96 14.46
N ALA A 254 -12.41 3.89 14.07
CA ALA A 254 -11.86 2.82 13.27
C ALA A 254 -11.96 3.14 11.77
N LEU A 255 -10.82 3.10 11.07
CA LEU A 255 -10.74 3.30 9.61
C LEU A 255 -10.99 2.01 8.82
N MET A 256 -10.78 0.84 9.42
CA MET A 256 -11.12 -0.44 8.81
C MET A 256 -12.46 -0.90 9.36
N LEU A 257 -13.49 -0.70 8.57
CA LEU A 257 -14.85 -1.12 8.92
C LEU A 257 -15.12 -2.54 8.39
N PRO A 258 -15.88 -3.36 9.12
CA PRO A 258 -16.35 -4.63 8.58
C PRO A 258 -17.24 -4.36 7.36
N PRO A 259 -17.17 -5.20 6.30
CA PRO A 259 -17.93 -4.96 5.07
C PRO A 259 -19.45 -5.05 5.27
N ILE A 260 -19.88 -5.63 6.39
CA ILE A 260 -21.29 -5.81 6.78
C ILE A 260 -21.40 -5.46 8.26
N ASN A 261 -22.37 -4.62 8.61
CA ASN A 261 -22.66 -4.26 10.00
C ASN A 261 -23.38 -5.41 10.75
N GLN A 262 -23.65 -5.20 12.04
CA GLN A 262 -24.32 -6.18 12.89
C GLN A 262 -25.74 -6.56 12.39
N ASP A 263 -26.41 -5.67 11.65
CA ASP A 263 -27.72 -5.90 11.05
C ASP A 263 -27.65 -6.61 9.68
N GLY A 264 -26.44 -6.95 9.22
CA GLY A 264 -26.23 -7.63 7.93
C GLY A 264 -26.26 -6.67 6.72
N LYS A 265 -26.23 -5.37 6.92
CA LYS A 265 -26.21 -4.37 5.84
C LYS A 265 -24.77 -4.05 5.41
N PRO A 266 -24.52 -3.78 4.13
CA PRO A 266 -23.23 -3.27 3.67
C PRO A 266 -22.87 -1.98 4.41
N VAL A 267 -21.60 -1.85 4.79
CA VAL A 267 -21.06 -0.63 5.39
C VAL A 267 -20.33 0.15 4.31
N ASP A 268 -20.64 1.43 4.20
CA ASP A 268 -19.90 2.33 3.32
C ASP A 268 -18.47 2.48 3.85
N MET A 269 -17.52 2.18 2.97
CA MET A 269 -16.12 2.33 3.29
C MET A 269 -15.73 3.80 3.29
N ILE A 270 -14.85 4.17 4.21
CA ILE A 270 -14.34 5.53 4.34
C ILE A 270 -13.61 5.94 3.06
N PRO A 271 -13.96 7.06 2.42
CA PRO A 271 -13.26 7.56 1.25
C PRO A 271 -11.82 7.96 1.58
N VAL A 272 -10.98 8.10 0.56
CA VAL A 272 -9.57 8.45 0.74
C VAL A 272 -9.42 9.80 1.45
N GLU A 273 -10.26 10.74 1.14
CA GLU A 273 -10.31 12.08 1.76
C GLU A 273 -10.60 11.97 3.25
N GLY A 274 -11.58 11.18 3.66
CA GLY A 274 -11.92 10.91 5.06
C GLY A 274 -10.79 10.17 5.79
N TRP A 275 -10.14 9.21 5.11
CA TRP A 275 -8.98 8.51 5.64
C TRP A 275 -7.82 9.49 5.93
N LEU A 276 -7.51 10.40 5.02
CA LEU A 276 -6.48 11.43 5.20
C LEU A 276 -6.83 12.38 6.35
N LYS A 277 -8.08 12.83 6.40
CA LYS A 277 -8.57 13.72 7.46
C LYS A 277 -8.48 13.08 8.82
N ALA A 278 -8.78 11.79 8.92
CA ALA A 278 -8.69 11.05 10.18
C ALA A 278 -7.27 11.06 10.77
N PHE A 279 -6.24 10.87 9.95
CA PHE A 279 -4.85 11.01 10.41
C PHE A 279 -4.51 12.47 10.78
N ALA A 280 -4.97 13.42 9.98
CA ALA A 280 -4.70 14.84 10.23
C ALA A 280 -5.32 15.34 11.52
N GLN A 281 -6.51 14.85 11.90
CA GLN A 281 -7.26 15.27 13.09
C GLN A 281 -7.05 14.37 14.31
N ALA A 282 -6.41 13.20 14.15
CA ALA A 282 -6.17 12.29 15.27
C ALA A 282 -5.45 12.97 16.43
N SER A 283 -5.89 12.71 17.65
CA SER A 283 -5.14 13.01 18.87
C SER A 283 -4.11 11.94 19.18
N PHE A 284 -4.39 10.70 18.76
CA PHE A 284 -3.52 9.54 18.89
C PHE A 284 -3.80 8.54 17.78
N VAL A 285 -2.81 7.74 17.37
CA VAL A 285 -2.97 6.71 16.31
C VAL A 285 -2.56 5.34 16.82
N ILE A 286 -3.35 4.30 16.49
CA ILE A 286 -2.99 2.90 16.69
C ILE A 286 -3.06 2.20 15.35
N THR A 287 -1.97 1.56 14.94
CA THR A 287 -1.90 0.96 13.60
C THR A 287 -1.02 -0.28 13.54
N ASP A 288 -1.37 -1.24 12.67
CA ASP A 288 -0.53 -2.34 12.23
C ASP A 288 -0.14 -2.21 10.75
N SER A 289 -0.28 -0.98 10.21
CA SER A 289 0.00 -0.67 8.81
C SER A 289 1.25 0.21 8.68
N PHE A 290 2.12 -0.13 7.71
CA PHE A 290 3.25 0.72 7.34
C PHE A 290 2.80 2.15 7.01
N HIS A 291 1.76 2.32 6.18
CA HIS A 291 1.25 3.65 5.85
C HIS A 291 0.56 4.34 7.03
N GLY A 292 0.04 3.58 7.99
CA GLY A 292 -0.42 4.16 9.25
C GLY A 292 0.71 4.86 10.01
N CYS A 293 1.89 4.23 10.09
CA CYS A 293 3.08 4.87 10.68
C CYS A 293 3.54 6.09 9.86
N VAL A 294 3.60 5.94 8.53
CA VAL A 294 4.00 7.03 7.61
C VAL A 294 3.12 8.27 7.82
N PHE A 295 1.79 8.13 7.80
CA PHE A 295 0.88 9.27 7.96
C PHE A 295 0.85 9.80 9.38
N SER A 296 1.14 8.98 10.41
CA SER A 296 1.36 9.47 11.77
C SER A 296 2.59 10.38 11.85
N ILE A 297 3.69 10.01 11.18
CA ILE A 297 4.90 10.82 11.11
C ILE A 297 4.65 12.12 10.33
N ILE A 298 4.03 12.06 9.15
CA ILE A 298 3.71 13.24 8.32
C ILE A 298 2.87 14.24 9.11
N HIS A 299 1.86 13.77 9.84
CA HIS A 299 0.96 14.62 10.63
C HIS A 299 1.43 14.86 12.08
N ARG A 300 2.64 14.38 12.43
CA ARG A 300 3.25 14.56 13.78
C ARG A 300 2.33 14.08 14.89
N LYS A 301 1.71 12.92 14.74
CA LYS A 301 0.78 12.34 15.71
C LYS A 301 1.50 11.37 16.64
N PRO A 302 1.22 11.37 17.95
CA PRO A 302 1.64 10.29 18.81
C PRO A 302 0.97 8.99 18.34
N PHE A 303 1.73 7.89 18.31
CA PHE A 303 1.21 6.64 17.80
C PHE A 303 1.84 5.41 18.45
N ILE A 304 1.14 4.29 18.31
CA ILE A 304 1.62 2.94 18.56
C ILE A 304 1.54 2.16 17.26
N ALA A 305 2.66 1.58 16.86
CA ALA A 305 2.74 0.63 15.77
C ALA A 305 2.72 -0.81 16.35
N ILE A 306 1.77 -1.63 15.90
CA ILE A 306 1.69 -3.03 16.29
C ILE A 306 2.29 -3.88 15.17
N ALA A 307 3.35 -4.62 15.46
CA ALA A 307 4.06 -5.42 14.46
C ALA A 307 3.12 -6.46 13.83
N ASN A 308 3.13 -6.50 12.50
CA ASN A 308 2.43 -7.52 11.74
C ASN A 308 3.44 -8.37 10.97
N ARG A 309 3.76 -9.55 11.53
CA ARG A 309 4.79 -10.44 10.99
C ARG A 309 4.45 -10.94 9.59
N GLU A 310 3.18 -11.15 9.29
CA GLU A 310 2.73 -11.66 7.99
C GLU A 310 2.84 -10.62 6.87
N ARG A 311 2.85 -9.32 7.24
CA ARG A 311 2.93 -8.22 6.30
C ARG A 311 4.34 -7.62 6.12
N GLY A 312 5.35 -8.25 6.71
CA GLY A 312 6.77 -7.84 6.62
C GLY A 312 7.14 -6.76 7.65
N ILE A 313 7.91 -7.17 8.65
CA ILE A 313 8.38 -6.30 9.75
C ILE A 313 9.43 -5.31 9.25
N ASP A 314 10.27 -5.70 8.31
CA ASP A 314 11.39 -4.91 7.79
C ASP A 314 11.02 -3.49 7.38
N ARG A 315 9.82 -3.31 6.83
CA ARG A 315 9.35 -1.99 6.45
C ARG A 315 9.13 -1.08 7.66
N PHE A 316 8.62 -1.66 8.76
CA PHE A 316 8.44 -0.93 10.02
C PHE A 316 9.77 -0.62 10.66
N THR A 317 10.67 -1.61 10.77
CA THR A 317 11.97 -1.42 11.40
C THR A 317 12.85 -0.47 10.60
N SER A 318 12.80 -0.50 9.27
CA SER A 318 13.50 0.44 8.40
C SER A 318 12.98 1.88 8.60
N LEU A 319 11.65 2.07 8.56
CA LEU A 319 11.04 3.39 8.74
C LEU A 319 11.29 3.94 10.15
N LEU A 320 10.88 3.18 11.15
CA LEU A 320 10.94 3.62 12.55
C LEU A 320 12.37 3.73 13.05
N GLY A 321 13.28 2.84 12.61
CA GLY A 321 14.69 2.91 12.92
C GLY A 321 15.34 4.17 12.36
N HIS A 322 15.05 4.53 11.11
CA HIS A 322 15.55 5.77 10.50
C HIS A 322 15.14 7.01 11.30
N PHE A 323 13.90 7.06 11.76
CA PHE A 323 13.39 8.21 12.53
C PHE A 323 13.67 8.14 14.03
N GLY A 324 14.24 7.05 14.54
CA GLY A 324 14.49 6.86 15.98
C GLY A 324 13.20 6.59 16.76
N LEU A 325 12.21 5.95 16.15
CA LEU A 325 10.88 5.67 16.69
C LEU A 325 10.65 4.18 16.98
N MET A 326 11.73 3.39 17.14
CA MET A 326 11.62 1.96 17.42
C MET A 326 10.92 1.65 18.75
N ASP A 327 10.94 2.59 19.70
CA ASP A 327 10.19 2.53 20.96
C ASP A 327 8.67 2.50 20.76
N ARG A 328 8.17 2.97 19.61
CA ARG A 328 6.76 2.97 19.24
C ARG A 328 6.27 1.66 18.63
N LEU A 329 7.18 0.73 18.29
CA LEU A 329 6.85 -0.59 17.77
C LEU A 329 6.74 -1.60 18.90
N ILE A 330 5.61 -2.30 18.93
CA ILE A 330 5.35 -3.41 19.86
C ILE A 330 4.98 -4.67 19.10
N PHE A 331 5.28 -5.83 19.70
CA PHE A 331 5.07 -7.15 19.10
C PHE A 331 3.97 -7.97 19.77
N SER A 332 3.54 -7.58 20.97
CA SER A 332 2.53 -8.30 21.75
C SER A 332 1.82 -7.36 22.74
N LEU A 333 0.72 -7.87 23.30
CA LEU A 333 0.01 -7.23 24.41
C LEU A 333 0.90 -7.12 25.66
N GLU A 334 1.73 -8.12 25.93
CA GLU A 334 2.66 -8.11 27.06
C GLU A 334 3.68 -6.96 26.94
N GLU A 335 4.28 -6.81 25.76
CA GLU A 335 5.22 -5.72 25.49
C GLU A 335 4.53 -4.34 25.61
N TYR A 336 3.28 -4.24 25.12
CA TYR A 336 2.46 -3.05 25.33
C TYR A 336 2.32 -2.71 26.81
N GLN A 337 1.97 -3.70 27.65
CA GLN A 337 1.79 -3.49 29.07
C GLN A 337 3.07 -3.02 29.76
N GLN A 338 4.21 -3.58 29.39
CA GLN A 338 5.53 -3.19 29.92
C GLN A 338 5.91 -1.75 29.51
N LYS A 339 5.59 -1.34 28.29
CA LYS A 339 5.95 -0.04 27.72
C LYS A 339 4.82 1.01 27.82
N ARG A 340 3.68 0.67 28.41
CA ARG A 340 2.44 1.47 28.37
C ARG A 340 2.66 2.93 28.69
N SER A 341 3.36 3.26 29.75
CA SER A 341 3.59 4.64 30.18
C SER A 341 4.36 5.43 29.13
N SER A 342 5.42 4.87 28.55
CA SER A 342 6.22 5.54 27.54
C SER A 342 5.49 5.66 26.19
N LEU A 343 4.69 4.66 25.82
CA LEU A 343 3.90 4.68 24.60
C LEU A 343 2.81 5.76 24.59
N LEU A 344 2.26 6.09 25.74
CA LEU A 344 1.24 7.14 25.89
C LEU A 344 1.81 8.56 26.03
N THR A 345 3.14 8.70 26.16
CA THR A 345 3.78 10.03 26.17
C THR A 345 3.84 10.65 24.78
N PRO A 346 3.76 11.99 24.68
CA PRO A 346 3.97 12.69 23.42
C PRO A 346 5.33 12.35 22.78
N ILE A 347 5.39 12.39 21.46
CA ILE A 347 6.63 12.22 20.69
C ILE A 347 7.26 13.59 20.48
N ASP A 348 8.56 13.71 20.75
CA ASP A 348 9.33 14.87 20.31
C ASP A 348 9.60 14.77 18.81
N TYR A 349 8.88 15.57 18.04
CA TYR A 349 8.99 15.60 16.59
C TYR A 349 10.10 16.51 16.06
N VAL A 350 10.77 17.30 16.89
CA VAL A 350 11.84 18.22 16.41
C VAL A 350 12.95 17.48 15.67
N PRO A 351 13.61 16.45 16.24
CA PRO A 351 14.67 15.71 15.53
C PRO A 351 14.09 14.88 14.36
N ILE A 352 12.83 14.44 14.43
CA ILE A 352 12.20 13.64 13.39
C ILE A 352 11.96 14.48 12.14
N VAL A 353 11.51 15.72 12.30
CA VAL A 353 11.27 16.67 11.20
C VAL A 353 12.59 16.96 10.47
N GLN A 354 13.69 17.16 11.19
CA GLN A 354 15.00 17.39 10.57
C GLN A 354 15.42 16.17 9.73
N LYS A 355 15.37 14.97 10.31
CA LYS A 355 15.69 13.73 9.56
C LYS A 355 14.79 13.51 8.36
N HIS A 356 13.50 13.89 8.48
CA HIS A 356 12.55 13.78 7.38
C HIS A 356 12.95 14.71 6.23
N GLU A 357 13.28 15.97 6.49
CA GLU A 357 13.69 16.92 5.44
C GLU A 357 15.02 16.53 4.78
N GLU A 358 15.98 16.00 5.54
CA GLU A 358 17.23 15.47 5.00
C GLU A 358 16.97 14.28 4.04
N ALA A 359 16.21 13.29 4.50
CA ALA A 359 15.87 12.10 3.69
C ALA A 359 14.98 12.45 2.50
N ARG A 360 14.05 13.41 2.66
CA ARG A 360 13.22 13.94 1.59
C ARG A 360 14.05 14.62 0.51
N THR A 361 14.98 15.46 0.91
CA THR A 361 15.91 16.14 -0.01
C THR A 361 16.74 15.13 -0.80
N ALA A 362 17.31 14.13 -0.14
CA ALA A 362 18.06 13.06 -0.80
C ALA A 362 17.20 12.27 -1.80
N SER A 363 15.97 11.96 -1.41
CA SER A 363 15.01 11.22 -2.27
C SER A 363 14.58 12.04 -3.50
N LEU A 364 14.37 13.34 -3.34
CA LEU A 364 14.05 14.26 -4.45
C LEU A 364 15.26 14.44 -5.37
N THR A 365 16.48 14.46 -4.82
CA THR A 365 17.74 14.53 -5.60
C THR A 365 17.87 13.27 -6.46
N PHE A 366 17.66 12.08 -5.88
CA PHE A 366 17.64 10.83 -6.65
C PHE A 366 16.69 10.92 -7.87
N LEU A 367 15.46 11.39 -7.67
CA LEU A 367 14.50 11.52 -8.79
C LEU A 367 14.96 12.52 -9.86
N ARG A 368 15.51 13.67 -9.44
CA ARG A 368 16.04 14.68 -10.40
C ARG A 368 17.20 14.12 -11.22
N GLU A 369 18.15 13.45 -10.57
CA GLU A 369 19.31 12.86 -11.25
C GLU A 369 18.90 11.71 -12.18
N ALA A 370 17.97 10.84 -11.73
CA ALA A 370 17.44 9.74 -12.53
C ALA A 370 16.70 10.21 -13.78
N LEU A 371 16.07 11.39 -13.73
CA LEU A 371 15.27 11.98 -14.80
C LEU A 371 15.98 13.08 -15.58
N ALA A 372 17.16 13.53 -15.14
CA ALA A 372 17.94 14.56 -15.86
C ALA A 372 18.26 14.10 -17.28
N GLU A 373 18.14 15.00 -18.24
CA GLU A 373 18.62 14.79 -19.62
C GLU A 373 20.14 14.57 -19.60
N ARG A 374 20.59 13.57 -20.34
CA ARG A 374 22.03 13.30 -20.53
C ARG A 374 22.51 13.95 -21.82
#